data_78651d305087982838aacec995135f6f
#
_entry.id   78651d305087982838aacec995135f6f
#
_cell.length_a   1.000
_cell.length_b   1.000
_cell.length_c   1.000
_cell.angle_alpha   90.00
_cell.angle_beta   90.00
_cell.angle_gamma   90.00
#
_symmetry.space_group_name_H-M   'P 1'
#
loop_
_entity.id
_entity.type
_entity.pdbx_description
1 polymer ?
#
loop_
_entity_poly.entity_id
_entity_poly.type
_entity_poly.pdbx_seq_one_letter_code
_entity_poly.pdbx_strand_id
1 'polypeptide(L)'
;MATRYTEFHPRWYRPHVSVYWWLGQRQYLKFILRELSSVFVAYFVVMTLFQLSAFKDGPDTYAEFQRTMQSPVIVAVSAVAFVFVLFHTITWFNLAPSAMPVRLGGKRVPAALVAAPSYVMWIVISAIVSWMVLR
;
A
#
# COMPACT_ATOMS: atom_id res chain seq x y z
N MET A 1 -53.84 -1.75 -3.38
CA MET A 1 -52.60 -2.34 -3.88
C MET A 1 -51.32 -1.53 -3.54
N ALA A 2 -51.45 -0.25 -3.23
CA ALA A 2 -50.31 0.60 -2.85
C ALA A 2 -49.70 0.31 -1.46
N THR A 3 -50.50 -0.20 -0.55
CA THR A 3 -50.14 -0.47 0.86
C THR A 3 -49.13 -1.62 1.03
N ARG A 4 -49.21 -2.66 0.18
CA ARG A 4 -48.32 -3.83 0.29
C ARG A 4 -46.89 -3.51 -0.15
N TYR A 5 -46.74 -2.54 -1.03
CA TYR A 5 -45.41 -2.13 -1.54
C TYR A 5 -44.68 -1.21 -0.56
N THR A 6 -45.43 -0.43 0.21
CA THR A 6 -44.87 0.47 1.23
C THR A 6 -44.50 -0.25 2.52
N GLU A 7 -45.14 -1.40 2.80
CA GLU A 7 -44.89 -2.21 4.01
C GLU A 7 -43.51 -2.94 3.91
N PHE A 8 -43.17 -3.46 2.74
CA PHE A 8 -41.92 -4.17 2.51
C PHE A 8 -40.79 -3.33 1.89
N HIS A 9 -41.15 -2.23 1.21
CA HIS A 9 -40.21 -1.34 0.53
C HIS A 9 -40.59 0.13 0.79
N PRO A 10 -40.39 0.65 1.98
CA PRO A 10 -40.74 2.01 2.31
C PRO A 10 -39.96 3.01 1.46
N ARG A 11 -40.65 3.72 0.55
CA ARG A 11 -40.05 4.71 -0.35
C ARG A 11 -39.57 5.97 0.34
N TRP A 12 -40.07 6.25 1.52
CA TRP A 12 -39.92 7.52 2.23
C TRP A 12 -38.75 7.56 3.20
N TYR A 13 -38.33 6.41 3.71
CA TYR A 13 -37.19 6.38 4.61
C TYR A 13 -35.92 5.98 3.88
N ARG A 14 -35.22 6.98 3.34
CA ARG A 14 -33.83 6.83 2.92
C ARG A 14 -32.96 7.55 3.94
N PRO A 15 -32.28 6.83 4.83
CA PRO A 15 -31.36 7.47 5.75
C PRO A 15 -30.33 8.24 4.94
N HIS A 16 -30.14 9.51 5.26
CA HIS A 16 -29.13 10.33 4.63
C HIS A 16 -27.76 9.82 5.11
N VAL A 17 -27.08 9.04 4.26
CA VAL A 17 -25.71 8.58 4.55
C VAL A 17 -24.77 9.73 4.24
N SER A 18 -24.10 10.26 5.25
CA SER A 18 -23.07 11.30 5.07
C SER A 18 -21.97 10.79 4.14
N VAL A 19 -21.47 11.66 3.25
CA VAL A 19 -20.31 11.34 2.39
C VAL A 19 -19.08 10.95 3.23
N TYR A 20 -19.03 11.41 4.47
CA TYR A 20 -17.93 11.15 5.41
C TYR A 20 -18.21 9.98 6.38
N TRP A 21 -19.16 9.08 6.08
CA TRP A 21 -19.53 7.95 6.94
C TRP A 21 -18.34 7.04 7.30
N TRP A 22 -17.38 6.93 6.40
CA TRP A 22 -16.17 6.12 6.54
C TRP A 22 -15.17 6.65 7.56
N LEU A 23 -15.17 7.96 7.86
CA LEU A 23 -14.30 8.57 8.88
C LEU A 23 -14.62 8.09 10.30
N GLY A 24 -15.87 7.72 10.56
CA GLY A 24 -16.31 7.22 11.86
C GLY A 24 -15.86 5.80 12.19
N GLN A 25 -15.33 5.06 11.22
CA GLN A 25 -14.95 3.65 11.39
C GLN A 25 -13.48 3.41 11.05
N ARG A 26 -12.69 3.05 12.05
CA ARG A 26 -11.22 2.82 11.89
C ARG A 26 -10.85 1.83 10.80
N GLN A 27 -11.71 0.85 10.52
CA GLN A 27 -11.46 -0.16 9.48
C GLN A 27 -11.50 0.45 8.07
N TYR A 28 -12.49 1.31 7.81
CA TYR A 28 -12.59 2.02 6.53
C TYR A 28 -11.50 3.07 6.37
N LEU A 29 -11.16 3.77 7.44
CA LEU A 29 -10.04 4.72 7.42
C LEU A 29 -8.72 4.02 7.05
N LYS A 30 -8.41 2.89 7.68
CA LYS A 30 -7.23 2.08 7.32
C LYS A 30 -7.25 1.62 5.87
N PHE A 31 -8.43 1.20 5.37
CA PHE A 31 -8.60 0.80 3.98
C PHE A 31 -8.27 1.96 3.03
N ILE A 32 -8.88 3.13 3.24
CA ILE A 32 -8.67 4.29 2.38
C ILE A 32 -7.22 4.79 2.44
N LEU A 33 -6.62 4.87 3.64
CA LEU A 33 -5.22 5.25 3.78
C LEU A 33 -4.28 4.26 3.06
N ARG A 34 -4.58 2.97 3.09
CA ARG A 34 -3.81 1.98 2.34
C ARG A 34 -3.93 2.19 0.83
N GLU A 35 -5.14 2.40 0.32
CA GLU A 35 -5.34 2.67 -1.11
C GLU A 35 -4.63 3.97 -1.53
N LEU A 36 -4.75 5.05 -0.75
CA LEU A 36 -4.03 6.30 -1.02
C LEU A 36 -2.51 6.13 -0.95
N SER A 37 -2.01 5.24 -0.09
CA SER A 37 -0.57 5.00 0.03
C SER A 37 0.05 4.37 -1.23
N SER A 38 -0.76 3.79 -2.13
CA SER A 38 -0.30 3.28 -3.42
C SER A 38 0.30 4.37 -4.33
N VAL A 39 -0.12 5.62 -4.16
CA VAL A 39 0.47 6.77 -4.88
C VAL A 39 1.95 6.92 -4.56
N PHE A 40 2.36 6.67 -3.31
CA PHE A 40 3.76 6.72 -2.90
C PHE A 40 4.57 5.53 -3.43
N VAL A 41 3.93 4.38 -3.61
CA VAL A 41 4.55 3.25 -4.33
C VAL A 41 4.81 3.64 -5.78
N ALA A 42 3.82 4.23 -6.46
CA ALA A 42 3.97 4.72 -7.83
C ALA A 42 5.07 5.78 -7.94
N TYR A 43 5.19 6.68 -6.95
CA TYR A 43 6.28 7.66 -6.88
C TYR A 43 7.66 6.97 -6.95
N PHE A 44 7.94 5.95 -6.14
CA PHE A 44 9.21 5.24 -6.18
C PHE A 44 9.44 4.48 -7.47
N VAL A 45 8.38 3.90 -8.06
CA VAL A 45 8.47 3.26 -9.38
C VAL A 45 8.90 4.28 -10.44
N VAL A 46 8.25 5.44 -10.48
CA VAL A 46 8.59 6.52 -11.43
C VAL A 46 10.03 7.02 -11.23
N MET A 47 10.44 7.22 -9.96
CA MET A 47 11.82 7.63 -9.65
C MET A 47 12.85 6.58 -10.10
N THR A 48 12.54 5.29 -9.92
CA THR A 48 13.40 4.19 -10.39
C THR A 48 13.49 4.16 -11.93
N LEU A 49 12.39 4.44 -12.63
CA LEU A 49 12.39 4.54 -14.09
C LEU A 49 13.25 5.72 -14.58
N PHE A 50 13.15 6.88 -13.93
CA PHE A 50 14.02 8.02 -14.24
C PHE A 50 15.50 7.70 -13.97
N GLN A 51 15.80 7.04 -12.85
CA GLN A 51 17.15 6.58 -12.53
C GLN A 51 17.70 5.65 -13.60
N LEU A 52 16.90 4.68 -14.05
CA LEU A 52 17.29 3.74 -15.09
C LEU A 52 17.51 4.43 -16.44
N SER A 53 16.66 5.40 -16.79
CA SER A 53 16.83 6.23 -17.99
C SER A 53 18.13 7.03 -17.91
N ALA A 54 18.38 7.73 -16.81
CA ALA A 54 19.60 8.50 -16.62
C ALA A 54 20.86 7.62 -16.67
N PHE A 55 20.79 6.41 -16.11
CA PHE A 55 21.88 5.45 -16.19
C PHE A 55 22.17 5.00 -17.64
N LYS A 56 21.13 4.78 -18.46
CA LYS A 56 21.25 4.43 -19.87
C LYS A 56 21.87 5.55 -20.70
N ASP A 57 21.54 6.81 -20.38
CA ASP A 57 21.95 8.01 -21.15
C ASP A 57 23.42 8.41 -20.87
N GLY A 58 24.05 7.77 -19.87
CA GLY A 58 25.48 7.90 -19.61
C GLY A 58 25.84 8.48 -18.24
N PRO A 59 27.14 8.47 -17.90
CA PRO A 59 27.61 8.82 -16.55
C PRO A 59 27.33 10.28 -16.15
N ASP A 60 27.38 11.21 -17.09
CA ASP A 60 27.13 12.63 -16.81
C ASP A 60 25.66 12.89 -16.44
N THR A 61 24.76 12.32 -17.23
CA THR A 61 23.30 12.38 -16.97
C THR A 61 22.94 11.71 -15.65
N TYR A 62 23.57 10.58 -15.34
CA TYR A 62 23.37 9.89 -14.06
C TYR A 62 23.88 10.71 -12.88
N ALA A 63 25.02 11.38 -13.01
CA ALA A 63 25.55 12.25 -11.96
C ALA A 63 24.65 13.47 -11.70
N GLU A 64 24.07 14.04 -12.76
CA GLU A 64 23.09 15.13 -12.64
C GLU A 64 21.81 14.67 -11.95
N PHE A 65 21.30 13.50 -12.35
CA PHE A 65 20.15 12.88 -11.66
C PHE A 65 20.43 12.67 -10.17
N GLN A 66 21.59 12.15 -9.80
CA GLN A 66 21.96 11.97 -8.39
C GLN A 66 22.03 13.28 -7.62
N ARG A 67 22.58 14.34 -8.20
CA ARG A 67 22.58 15.68 -7.58
C ARG A 67 21.16 16.19 -7.34
N THR A 68 20.28 16.00 -8.31
CA THR A 68 18.87 16.36 -8.18
C THR A 68 18.20 15.61 -7.04
N MET A 69 18.46 14.29 -6.92
CA MET A 69 17.92 13.45 -5.83
C MET A 69 18.41 13.85 -4.43
N GLN A 70 19.59 14.47 -4.33
CA GLN A 70 20.14 14.97 -3.07
C GLN A 70 19.53 16.29 -2.61
N SER A 71 18.63 16.91 -3.39
CA SER A 71 17.98 18.16 -2.98
C SER A 71 17.14 17.92 -1.71
N PRO A 72 17.17 18.86 -0.75
CA PRO A 72 16.47 18.70 0.53
C PRO A 72 14.97 18.44 0.38
N VAL A 73 14.36 19.01 -0.64
CA VAL A 73 12.92 18.84 -0.93
C VAL A 73 12.64 17.40 -1.37
N ILE A 74 13.42 16.86 -2.30
CA ILE A 74 13.23 15.50 -2.81
C ILE A 74 13.52 14.47 -1.71
N VAL A 75 14.56 14.70 -0.91
CA VAL A 75 14.86 13.85 0.24
C VAL A 75 13.71 13.86 1.25
N ALA A 76 13.15 15.01 1.59
CA ALA A 76 12.02 15.11 2.50
C ALA A 76 10.77 14.39 1.95
N VAL A 77 10.43 14.62 0.68
CA VAL A 77 9.30 13.95 0.00
C VAL A 77 9.53 12.43 -0.02
N SER A 78 10.74 11.98 -0.37
CA SER A 78 11.08 10.56 -0.39
C SER A 78 11.01 9.91 0.99
N ALA A 79 11.42 10.62 2.05
CA ALA A 79 11.31 10.13 3.41
C ALA A 79 9.84 9.93 3.83
N VAL A 80 8.97 10.90 3.53
CA VAL A 80 7.51 10.78 3.77
C VAL A 80 6.93 9.64 2.94
N ALA A 81 7.25 9.58 1.66
CA ALA A 81 6.79 8.52 0.76
C ALA A 81 7.22 7.14 1.26
N PHE A 82 8.44 6.99 1.78
CA PHE A 82 8.96 5.75 2.34
C PHE A 82 8.14 5.26 3.54
N VAL A 83 7.75 6.16 4.45
CA VAL A 83 6.86 5.81 5.58
C VAL A 83 5.52 5.26 5.07
N PHE A 84 4.94 5.87 4.04
CA PHE A 84 3.69 5.39 3.44
C PHE A 84 3.86 4.06 2.70
N VAL A 85 5.00 3.81 2.06
CA VAL A 85 5.32 2.52 1.44
C VAL A 85 5.45 1.42 2.50
N LEU A 86 6.10 1.68 3.62
CA LEU A 86 6.15 0.74 4.75
C LEU A 86 4.75 0.43 5.28
N PHE A 87 3.93 1.46 5.50
CA PHE A 87 2.54 1.29 5.91
C PHE A 87 1.75 0.44 4.90
N HIS A 88 1.89 0.72 3.61
CA HIS A 88 1.26 -0.03 2.52
C HIS A 88 1.64 -1.50 2.56
N THR A 89 2.94 -1.80 2.62
CA THR A 89 3.49 -3.16 2.65
C THR A 89 2.98 -3.95 3.86
N ILE A 90 3.09 -3.38 5.06
CA ILE A 90 2.67 -4.04 6.31
C ILE A 90 1.16 -4.30 6.30
N THR A 91 0.36 -3.34 5.84
CA THR A 91 -1.09 -3.51 5.80
C THR A 91 -1.54 -4.55 4.77
N TRP A 92 -0.84 -4.67 3.63
CA TRP A 92 -1.09 -5.72 2.65
C TRP A 92 -0.71 -7.12 3.15
N PHE A 93 0.45 -7.28 3.79
CA PHE A 93 0.85 -8.57 4.34
C PHE A 93 -0.13 -9.08 5.41
N ASN A 94 -0.69 -8.17 6.20
CA ASN A 94 -1.71 -8.53 7.20
C ASN A 94 -3.11 -8.75 6.60
N LEU A 95 -3.38 -8.22 5.41
CA LEU A 95 -4.66 -8.45 4.72
C LEU A 95 -4.70 -9.78 3.98
N ALA A 96 -3.58 -10.22 3.39
CA ALA A 96 -3.50 -11.42 2.56
C ALA A 96 -4.11 -12.68 3.22
N PRO A 97 -3.86 -12.98 4.52
CA PRO A 97 -4.49 -14.12 5.20
C PRO A 97 -6.01 -14.03 5.32
N SER A 98 -6.54 -12.81 5.33
CA SER A 98 -7.99 -12.58 5.42
C SER A 98 -8.68 -12.76 4.07
N ALA A 99 -7.97 -12.42 2.98
CA ALA A 99 -8.46 -12.57 1.61
C ALA A 99 -8.39 -14.03 1.12
N MET A 100 -7.39 -14.80 1.59
CA MET A 100 -7.18 -16.20 1.21
C MET A 100 -7.07 -17.09 2.45
N PRO A 101 -8.21 -17.52 3.03
CA PRO A 101 -8.19 -18.40 4.20
C PRO A 101 -7.67 -19.80 3.83
N VAL A 102 -6.41 -20.08 4.19
CA VAL A 102 -5.78 -21.39 3.97
C VAL A 102 -6.30 -22.39 5.00
N ARG A 103 -6.67 -23.61 4.53
CA ARG A 103 -7.08 -24.72 5.37
C ARG A 103 -6.19 -25.93 5.11
N LEU A 104 -5.65 -26.51 6.18
CA LEU A 104 -4.87 -27.74 6.15
C LEU A 104 -5.55 -28.77 7.06
N GLY A 105 -5.86 -29.94 6.53
CA GLY A 105 -6.54 -31.01 7.28
C GLY A 105 -7.89 -30.58 7.89
N GLY A 106 -8.65 -29.71 7.20
CA GLY A 106 -9.95 -29.21 7.69
C GLY A 106 -9.85 -28.07 8.73
N LYS A 107 -8.65 -27.76 9.25
CA LYS A 107 -8.42 -26.68 10.22
C LYS A 107 -7.91 -25.40 9.52
N ARG A 108 -8.37 -24.25 9.99
CA ARG A 108 -7.86 -22.94 9.51
C ARG A 108 -6.43 -22.72 9.98
N VAL A 109 -5.54 -22.40 9.04
CA VAL A 109 -4.17 -22.01 9.38
C VAL A 109 -4.21 -20.61 10.04
N PRO A 110 -3.48 -20.37 11.15
CA PRO A 110 -3.38 -19.07 11.79
C PRO A 110 -2.91 -17.98 10.81
N ALA A 111 -3.51 -16.81 10.84
CA ALA A 111 -3.21 -15.70 9.94
C ALA A 111 -1.72 -15.32 9.94
N ALA A 112 -1.07 -15.39 11.12
CA ALA A 112 0.36 -15.12 11.25
C ALA A 112 1.23 -16.07 10.42
N LEU A 113 0.90 -17.35 10.35
CA LEU A 113 1.66 -18.34 9.56
C LEU A 113 1.48 -18.12 8.05
N VAL A 114 0.34 -17.58 7.62
CA VAL A 114 0.10 -17.24 6.21
C VAL A 114 0.83 -15.95 5.82
N ALA A 115 0.96 -14.99 6.73
CA ALA A 115 1.69 -13.74 6.49
C ALA A 115 3.22 -13.90 6.62
N ALA A 116 3.69 -14.83 7.44
CA ALA A 116 5.12 -15.00 7.77
C ALA A 116 6.03 -15.14 6.52
N PRO A 117 5.71 -15.93 5.49
CA PRO A 117 6.55 -16.03 4.30
C PRO A 117 6.77 -14.69 3.60
N SER A 118 5.74 -13.82 3.54
CA SER A 118 5.86 -12.49 2.93
C SER A 118 6.83 -11.60 3.69
N TYR A 119 6.77 -11.62 5.03
CA TYR A 119 7.71 -10.88 5.88
C TYR A 119 9.14 -11.41 5.76
N VAL A 120 9.32 -12.73 5.79
CA VAL A 120 10.65 -13.35 5.64
C VAL A 120 11.24 -12.98 4.29
N MET A 121 10.49 -13.14 3.20
CA MET A 121 10.95 -12.81 1.86
C MET A 121 11.32 -11.32 1.75
N TRP A 122 10.49 -10.44 2.28
CA TRP A 122 10.75 -9.00 2.29
C TRP A 122 12.03 -8.64 3.03
N ILE A 123 12.25 -9.19 4.23
CA ILE A 123 13.46 -8.96 5.03
C ILE A 123 14.70 -9.49 4.31
N VAL A 124 14.63 -10.72 3.79
CA VAL A 124 15.77 -11.34 3.09
C VAL A 124 16.16 -10.55 1.84
N ILE A 125 15.19 -10.18 1.00
CA ILE A 125 15.46 -9.39 -0.20
C ILE A 125 16.00 -8.01 0.16
N SER A 126 15.42 -7.35 1.16
CA SER A 126 15.90 -6.04 1.64
C SER A 126 17.33 -6.12 2.18
N ALA A 127 17.66 -7.17 2.90
CA ALA A 127 19.02 -7.40 3.41
C ALA A 127 20.03 -7.64 2.28
N ILE A 128 19.68 -8.45 1.28
CA ILE A 128 20.53 -8.71 0.11
C ILE A 128 20.79 -7.42 -0.66
N VAL A 129 19.72 -6.67 -0.97
CA VAL A 129 19.84 -5.40 -1.72
C VAL A 129 20.68 -4.40 -0.92
N SER A 130 20.42 -4.24 0.38
CA SER A 130 21.21 -3.34 1.22
C SER A 130 22.68 -3.75 1.26
N TRP A 131 22.97 -5.03 1.38
CA TRP A 131 24.34 -5.54 1.34
C TRP A 131 25.05 -5.27 0.02
N MET A 132 24.33 -5.44 -1.11
CA MET A 132 24.90 -5.15 -2.45
C MET A 132 25.18 -3.66 -2.65
N VAL A 133 24.34 -2.77 -2.12
CA VAL A 133 24.48 -1.31 -2.29
C VAL A 133 25.54 -0.72 -1.36
N LEU A 134 25.70 -1.29 -0.15
CA LEU A 134 26.64 -0.78 0.86
C LEU A 134 28.07 -1.36 0.72
N ARG A 135 28.29 -2.32 -0.13
CA ARG A 135 29.58 -2.96 -0.39
C ARG A 135 30.31 -2.31 -1.56
#